data_9d88126c6faf2fa15e4fa04cce4a738b
#
_entry.id   9d88126c6faf2fa15e4fa04cce4a738b
#
_cell.length_a   1.000
_cell.length_b   1.000
_cell.length_c   1.000
_cell.angle_alpha   90.00
_cell.angle_beta   90.00
_cell.angle_gamma   90.00
#
_symmetry.space_group_name_H-M   'P 1'
#
loop_
_entity.id
_entity.type
_entity.pdbx_description
1 polymer ?
#
loop_
_entity_poly.entity_id
_entity_poly.type
_entity_poly.pdbx_seq_one_letter_code
_entity_poly.pdbx_strand_id
1 'polypeptide(L)'
;ACLARRHRLPAEAVCVTNGATEAIYLTAQTFRGTNTAIVQPTFSEYADACRMHGHRVTSLYRLPAESEGYRLPEEVRMLWLCNPNNPTGTVVEKEYLATLISHNPQVCFVIDQSYEFFTLRPLFSAAEAAEFPNVLLLHSMTKRYAVPGLRLGYVTGAPHLLHRLRTNRMPWSVNQLAIEAGLHLLEHDVPDPLDVAS
;
A
#
# COMPACT_ATOMS: atom_id res chain seq x y z
N ALA A 1 13.61 -11.85 -2.90
CA ALA A 1 14.68 -11.60 -3.90
C ALA A 1 14.09 -11.15 -5.26
N CYS A 2 13.14 -11.90 -5.88
CA CYS A 2 12.63 -11.58 -7.23
C CYS A 2 11.93 -10.21 -7.28
N LEU A 3 10.94 -9.94 -6.40
CA LEU A 3 10.27 -8.64 -6.30
C LEU A 3 11.24 -7.48 -6.03
N ALA A 4 12.21 -7.67 -5.15
CA ALA A 4 13.21 -6.66 -4.85
C ALA A 4 14.01 -6.27 -6.11
N ARG A 5 14.47 -7.25 -6.90
CA ARG A 5 15.14 -7.00 -8.18
C ARG A 5 14.23 -6.28 -9.19
N ARG A 6 12.97 -6.71 -9.30
CA ARG A 6 11.98 -6.08 -10.18
C ARG A 6 11.78 -4.60 -9.87
N HIS A 7 11.68 -4.27 -8.60
CA HIS A 7 11.48 -2.89 -8.13
C HIS A 7 12.78 -2.10 -7.92
N ARG A 8 13.96 -2.71 -8.18
CA ARG A 8 15.28 -2.10 -7.92
C ARG A 8 15.46 -1.66 -6.47
N LEU A 9 14.96 -2.50 -5.55
CA LEU A 9 15.01 -2.26 -4.10
C LEU A 9 15.89 -3.32 -3.42
N PRO A 10 16.45 -3.01 -2.24
CA PRO A 10 17.05 -4.02 -1.38
C PRO A 10 15.96 -4.97 -0.86
N ALA A 11 16.34 -6.21 -0.52
CA ALA A 11 15.38 -7.23 -0.06
C ALA A 11 14.62 -6.80 1.21
N GLU A 12 15.27 -5.99 2.03
CA GLU A 12 14.74 -5.43 3.27
C GLU A 12 13.60 -4.43 3.04
N ALA A 13 13.50 -3.86 1.84
CA ALA A 13 12.44 -2.93 1.46
C ALA A 13 11.19 -3.61 0.87
N VAL A 14 11.11 -4.95 0.90
CA VAL A 14 9.97 -5.74 0.37
C VAL A 14 9.52 -6.78 1.40
N CYS A 15 8.22 -6.84 1.68
CA CYS A 15 7.61 -7.86 2.54
C CYS A 15 6.47 -8.55 1.80
N VAL A 16 6.61 -9.84 1.50
CA VAL A 16 5.58 -10.65 0.82
C VAL A 16 4.50 -11.05 1.84
N THR A 17 3.24 -11.01 1.42
CA THR A 17 2.06 -11.26 2.26
C THR A 17 1.05 -12.20 1.59
N ASN A 18 0.18 -12.80 2.39
CA ASN A 18 -0.94 -13.64 1.94
C ASN A 18 -2.09 -12.77 1.38
N GLY A 19 -1.82 -12.15 0.23
CA GLY A 19 -2.65 -11.12 -0.38
C GLY A 19 -2.46 -9.74 0.27
N ALA A 20 -3.02 -8.70 -0.36
CA ALA A 20 -3.01 -7.34 0.18
C ALA A 20 -3.82 -7.25 1.49
N THR A 21 -4.79 -8.13 1.72
CA THR A 21 -5.57 -8.17 2.96
C THR A 21 -4.67 -8.44 4.18
N GLU A 22 -3.76 -9.45 4.10
CA GLU A 22 -2.79 -9.65 5.19
C GLU A 22 -1.93 -8.39 5.39
N ALA A 23 -1.51 -7.73 4.31
CA ALA A 23 -0.72 -6.50 4.40
C ALA A 23 -1.47 -5.39 5.16
N ILE A 24 -2.80 -5.25 4.91
CA ILE A 24 -3.67 -4.28 5.61
C ILE A 24 -3.68 -4.58 7.11
N TYR A 25 -4.05 -5.79 7.50
CA TYR A 25 -4.17 -6.18 8.90
C TYR A 25 -2.82 -6.15 9.63
N LEU A 26 -1.75 -6.63 8.99
CA LEU A 26 -0.39 -6.58 9.53
C LEU A 26 0.08 -5.14 9.75
N THR A 27 -0.23 -4.23 8.83
CA THR A 27 0.11 -2.81 8.99
C THR A 27 -0.66 -2.20 10.16
N ALA A 28 -1.97 -2.41 10.24
CA ALA A 28 -2.78 -1.94 11.36
C ALA A 28 -2.29 -2.53 12.70
N GLN A 29 -1.96 -3.83 12.75
CA GLN A 29 -1.40 -4.48 13.93
C GLN A 29 -0.05 -3.87 14.36
N THR A 30 0.82 -3.59 13.39
CA THR A 30 2.16 -3.05 13.65
C THR A 30 2.12 -1.64 14.24
N PHE A 31 1.14 -0.85 13.84
CA PHE A 31 0.93 0.53 14.31
C PHE A 31 -0.27 0.67 15.25
N ARG A 32 -0.62 -0.40 15.97
CA ARG A 32 -1.78 -0.44 16.89
C ARG A 32 -1.89 0.78 17.79
N GLY A 33 -3.11 1.18 18.10
CA GLY A 33 -3.42 2.29 19.01
C GLY A 33 -3.16 3.68 18.43
N THR A 34 -2.84 3.77 17.13
CA THR A 34 -2.49 5.03 16.46
C THR A 34 -3.75 5.84 16.08
N ASN A 35 -3.63 7.16 16.09
CA ASN A 35 -4.63 8.05 15.49
C ASN A 35 -4.50 7.98 13.96
N THR A 36 -5.52 7.44 13.33
CA THR A 36 -5.50 7.07 11.91
C THR A 36 -6.58 7.79 11.13
N ALA A 37 -6.18 8.48 10.08
CA ALA A 37 -7.09 9.04 9.09
C ALA A 37 -7.24 8.07 7.90
N ILE A 38 -8.47 7.95 7.38
CA ILE A 38 -8.76 7.13 6.20
C ILE A 38 -9.50 8.00 5.19
N VAL A 39 -8.96 8.09 3.98
CA VAL A 39 -9.59 8.85 2.89
C VAL A 39 -10.81 8.09 2.38
N GLN A 40 -11.96 8.73 2.41
CA GLN A 40 -13.26 8.14 2.11
C GLN A 40 -13.91 8.78 0.88
N PRO A 41 -14.83 8.06 0.17
CA PRO A 41 -15.18 6.64 0.36
C PRO A 41 -14.06 5.72 -0.14
N THR A 42 -13.85 4.59 0.53
CA THR A 42 -12.81 3.62 0.14
C THR A 42 -13.15 2.21 0.64
N PHE A 43 -12.24 1.25 0.42
CA PHE A 43 -12.37 -0.14 0.84
C PHE A 43 -12.50 -0.26 2.36
N SER A 44 -13.54 -0.97 2.84
CA SER A 44 -13.92 -1.04 4.25
C SER A 44 -12.85 -1.66 5.15
N GLU A 45 -12.06 -2.60 4.61
CA GLU A 45 -11.05 -3.36 5.39
C GLU A 45 -10.02 -2.47 6.08
N TYR A 46 -9.72 -1.28 5.56
CA TYR A 46 -8.79 -0.36 6.25
C TYR A 46 -9.34 0.06 7.60
N ALA A 47 -10.63 0.44 7.65
CA ALA A 47 -11.28 0.85 8.88
C ALA A 47 -11.45 -0.32 9.84
N ASP A 48 -11.82 -1.50 9.34
CA ASP A 48 -12.05 -2.70 10.14
C ASP A 48 -10.75 -3.20 10.76
N ALA A 49 -9.66 -3.28 9.97
CA ALA A 49 -8.34 -3.64 10.49
C ALA A 49 -7.85 -2.64 11.55
N CYS A 50 -8.00 -1.34 11.28
CA CYS A 50 -7.61 -0.30 12.23
C CYS A 50 -8.40 -0.40 13.54
N ARG A 51 -9.72 -0.56 13.49
CA ARG A 51 -10.57 -0.71 14.69
C ARG A 51 -10.21 -1.97 15.48
N MET A 52 -9.98 -3.10 14.78
CA MET A 52 -9.57 -4.35 15.41
C MET A 52 -8.27 -4.21 16.22
N HIS A 53 -7.35 -3.35 15.78
CA HIS A 53 -6.08 -3.10 16.44
C HIS A 53 -6.07 -1.82 17.31
N GLY A 54 -7.25 -1.31 17.68
CA GLY A 54 -7.41 -0.24 18.66
C GLY A 54 -7.03 1.16 18.15
N HIS A 55 -7.01 1.39 16.84
CA HIS A 55 -6.79 2.73 16.28
C HIS A 55 -7.99 3.64 16.57
N ARG A 56 -7.71 4.91 16.76
CA ARG A 56 -8.72 5.98 16.68
C ARG A 56 -8.87 6.40 15.22
N VAL A 57 -9.96 5.94 14.60
CA VAL A 57 -10.19 6.13 13.16
C VAL A 57 -10.99 7.40 12.91
N THR A 58 -10.47 8.28 12.04
CA THR A 58 -11.14 9.47 11.54
C THR A 58 -11.31 9.36 10.02
N SER A 59 -12.50 9.63 9.51
CA SER A 59 -12.77 9.69 8.07
C SER A 59 -12.40 11.06 7.51
N LEU A 60 -11.62 11.07 6.41
CA LEU A 60 -11.33 12.26 5.62
C LEU A 60 -12.04 12.16 4.28
N TYR A 61 -12.94 13.09 3.99
CA TYR A 61 -13.66 13.14 2.71
C TYR A 61 -12.96 13.97 1.64
N ARG A 62 -11.87 14.63 2.01
CA ARG A 62 -10.93 15.31 1.12
C ARG A 62 -9.53 15.36 1.74
N LEU A 63 -8.54 15.45 0.90
CA LEU A 63 -7.17 15.72 1.32
C LEU A 63 -6.96 17.25 1.44
N PRO A 64 -6.00 17.70 2.28
CA PRO A 64 -5.70 19.12 2.46
C PRO A 64 -5.26 19.78 1.16
N ALA A 65 -5.77 20.98 0.87
CA ALA A 65 -5.38 21.76 -0.29
C ALA A 65 -4.08 22.56 -0.04
N GLU A 66 -3.55 23.18 -1.11
CA GLU A 66 -2.41 24.09 -1.03
C GLU A 66 -2.67 25.27 -0.09
N SER A 67 -3.88 25.81 -0.13
CA SER A 67 -4.32 26.90 0.77
C SER A 67 -4.29 26.52 2.25
N GLU A 68 -4.26 25.23 2.56
CA GLU A 68 -4.15 24.65 3.91
C GLU A 68 -2.72 24.19 4.21
N GLY A 69 -1.75 24.53 3.35
CA GLY A 69 -0.33 24.17 3.48
C GLY A 69 -0.08 22.65 3.46
N TYR A 70 -0.97 21.87 2.84
CA TYR A 70 -0.90 20.39 2.78
C TYR A 70 -0.81 19.72 4.16
N ARG A 71 -1.34 20.36 5.22
CA ARG A 71 -1.25 19.85 6.59
C ARG A 71 -2.44 18.97 6.93
N LEU A 72 -2.14 17.75 7.38
CA LEU A 72 -3.12 16.88 8.03
C LEU A 72 -3.40 17.36 9.47
N PRO A 73 -4.55 16.99 10.07
CA PRO A 73 -4.81 17.29 11.47
C PRO A 73 -3.65 16.85 12.37
N GLU A 74 -3.32 17.69 13.36
CA GLU A 74 -2.09 17.53 14.15
C GLU A 74 -2.01 16.19 14.90
N GLU A 75 -3.16 15.63 15.28
CA GLU A 75 -3.24 14.34 15.97
C GLU A 75 -3.00 13.12 15.08
N VAL A 76 -3.11 13.25 13.75
CA VAL A 76 -2.96 12.14 12.79
C VAL A 76 -1.52 11.63 12.78
N ARG A 77 -1.36 10.32 12.89
CA ARG A 77 -0.06 9.61 12.83
C ARG A 77 -0.02 8.57 11.73
N MET A 78 -1.16 8.22 11.15
CA MET A 78 -1.26 7.30 10.01
C MET A 78 -2.35 7.78 9.05
N LEU A 79 -2.09 7.70 7.75
CA LEU A 79 -3.08 7.97 6.71
C LEU A 79 -3.19 6.75 5.78
N TRP A 80 -4.42 6.29 5.58
CA TRP A 80 -4.75 5.29 4.55
C TRP A 80 -5.34 5.96 3.32
N LEU A 81 -4.78 5.60 2.17
CA LEU A 81 -5.21 6.05 0.85
C LEU A 81 -5.19 4.88 -0.13
N CYS A 82 -6.29 4.62 -0.82
CA CYS A 82 -6.32 3.71 -1.97
C CYS A 82 -6.09 4.52 -3.25
N ASN A 83 -5.11 4.16 -4.06
CA ASN A 83 -4.74 4.91 -5.26
C ASN A 83 -4.21 4.02 -6.39
N PRO A 84 -4.99 3.69 -7.40
CA PRO A 84 -6.37 4.11 -7.69
C PRO A 84 -7.38 3.66 -6.64
N ASN A 85 -8.39 4.49 -6.36
CA ASN A 85 -9.33 4.22 -5.28
C ASN A 85 -10.42 3.20 -5.66
N ASN A 86 -10.69 2.28 -4.80
CA ASN A 86 -11.85 1.41 -4.82
C ASN A 86 -12.88 1.93 -3.79
N PRO A 87 -14.14 2.31 -4.18
CA PRO A 87 -14.80 1.95 -5.45
C PRO A 87 -14.82 3.05 -6.53
N THR A 88 -14.28 4.24 -6.28
CA THR A 88 -14.53 5.42 -7.13
C THR A 88 -13.69 5.45 -8.42
N GLY A 89 -12.61 4.68 -8.50
CA GLY A 89 -11.65 4.74 -9.61
C GLY A 89 -10.83 6.03 -9.67
N THR A 90 -10.99 6.94 -8.70
CA THR A 90 -10.22 8.19 -8.68
C THR A 90 -8.75 7.94 -8.41
N VAL A 91 -7.91 8.75 -9.04
CA VAL A 91 -6.46 8.74 -8.86
C VAL A 91 -6.03 10.09 -8.32
N VAL A 92 -5.31 10.06 -7.21
CA VAL A 92 -4.63 11.23 -6.64
C VAL A 92 -3.27 11.36 -7.33
N GLU A 93 -2.96 12.55 -7.82
CA GLU A 93 -1.74 12.83 -8.57
C GLU A 93 -0.49 12.61 -7.71
N LYS A 94 0.54 12.03 -8.34
CA LYS A 94 1.78 11.65 -7.66
C LYS A 94 2.50 12.86 -7.04
N GLU A 95 2.55 13.96 -7.75
CA GLU A 95 3.20 15.21 -7.34
C GLU A 95 2.52 15.83 -6.11
N TYR A 96 1.18 15.78 -6.11
CA TYR A 96 0.40 16.20 -4.94
C TYR A 96 0.71 15.31 -3.72
N LEU A 97 0.73 13.99 -3.90
CA LEU A 97 1.05 13.06 -2.82
C LEU A 97 2.46 13.26 -2.29
N ALA A 98 3.45 13.47 -3.16
CA ALA A 98 4.83 13.75 -2.75
C ALA A 98 4.91 15.01 -1.86
N THR A 99 4.19 16.06 -2.25
CA THR A 99 4.09 17.30 -1.48
C THR A 99 3.41 17.06 -0.13
N LEU A 100 2.26 16.39 -0.12
CA LEU A 100 1.53 16.05 1.10
C LEU A 100 2.39 15.24 2.08
N ILE A 101 3.09 14.22 1.61
CA ILE A 101 3.97 13.37 2.40
C ILE A 101 5.10 14.19 3.03
N SER A 102 5.75 15.04 2.24
CA SER A 102 6.86 15.88 2.69
C SER A 102 6.46 16.89 3.76
N HIS A 103 5.22 17.41 3.70
CA HIS A 103 4.68 18.33 4.69
C HIS A 103 4.20 17.67 5.98
N ASN A 104 4.10 16.33 6.00
CA ASN A 104 3.63 15.55 7.16
C ASN A 104 4.60 14.41 7.53
N PRO A 105 5.86 14.72 7.87
CA PRO A 105 6.87 13.69 8.13
C PRO A 105 6.56 12.81 9.35
N GLN A 106 5.70 13.27 10.25
CA GLN A 106 5.24 12.55 11.45
C GLN A 106 4.15 11.50 11.15
N VAL A 107 3.59 11.50 9.93
CA VAL A 107 2.49 10.62 9.52
C VAL A 107 3.05 9.47 8.70
N CYS A 108 2.68 8.23 9.03
CA CYS A 108 2.93 7.06 8.19
C CYS A 108 1.84 7.00 7.10
N PHE A 109 2.23 7.14 5.85
CA PHE A 109 1.33 7.02 4.70
C PHE A 109 1.27 5.57 4.23
N VAL A 110 0.09 4.99 4.23
CA VAL A 110 -0.18 3.66 3.68
C VAL A 110 -1.00 3.85 2.41
N ILE A 111 -0.35 3.64 1.27
CA ILE A 111 -0.95 3.82 -0.05
C ILE A 111 -1.20 2.44 -0.65
N ASP A 112 -2.46 2.08 -0.81
CA ASP A 112 -2.83 0.81 -1.44
C ASP A 112 -2.93 0.99 -2.95
N GLN A 113 -1.99 0.38 -3.66
CA GLN A 113 -1.91 0.35 -5.12
C GLN A 113 -2.37 -1.00 -5.71
N SER A 114 -3.30 -1.69 -5.04
CA SER A 114 -3.83 -2.98 -5.54
C SER A 114 -4.39 -2.88 -6.96
N TYR A 115 -4.79 -1.70 -7.39
CA TYR A 115 -5.35 -1.42 -8.72
C TYR A 115 -4.40 -0.60 -9.62
N GLU A 116 -3.09 -0.62 -9.36
CA GLU A 116 -2.09 0.15 -10.12
C GLU A 116 -2.12 -0.11 -11.63
N PHE A 117 -2.51 -1.32 -12.05
CA PHE A 117 -2.62 -1.71 -13.46
C PHE A 117 -3.94 -1.33 -14.15
N PHE A 118 -4.84 -0.65 -13.45
CA PHE A 118 -6.14 -0.22 -13.97
C PHE A 118 -6.20 1.28 -14.27
N THR A 119 -5.05 1.94 -14.37
CA THR A 119 -4.92 3.35 -14.73
C THR A 119 -3.70 3.59 -15.59
N LEU A 120 -3.81 4.58 -16.50
CA LEU A 120 -2.67 5.11 -17.25
C LEU A 120 -2.03 6.34 -16.56
N ARG A 121 -2.63 6.82 -15.47
CA ARG A 121 -2.07 7.96 -14.74
C ARG A 121 -0.81 7.54 -13.98
N PRO A 122 0.21 8.40 -13.91
CA PRO A 122 1.43 8.12 -13.15
C PRO A 122 1.13 7.90 -11.67
N LEU A 123 1.64 6.80 -11.13
CA LEU A 123 1.61 6.47 -9.70
C LEU A 123 3.03 6.42 -9.15
N PHE A 124 3.18 6.35 -7.82
CA PHE A 124 4.48 6.04 -7.25
C PHE A 124 4.96 4.66 -7.70
N SER A 125 6.18 4.59 -8.20
CA SER A 125 6.91 3.34 -8.23
C SER A 125 7.34 2.95 -6.81
N ALA A 126 7.60 1.67 -6.59
CA ALA A 126 8.09 1.21 -5.30
C ALA A 126 9.43 1.84 -4.93
N ALA A 127 10.29 2.15 -5.91
CA ALA A 127 11.57 2.82 -5.69
C ALA A 127 11.38 4.26 -5.21
N GLU A 128 10.54 5.05 -5.90
CA GLU A 128 10.22 6.43 -5.48
C GLU A 128 9.60 6.47 -4.07
N ALA A 129 8.67 5.56 -3.79
CA ALA A 129 8.04 5.51 -2.47
C ALA A 129 9.02 5.15 -1.35
N ALA A 130 10.02 4.30 -1.64
CA ALA A 130 11.05 3.92 -0.67
C ALA A 130 12.03 5.05 -0.31
N GLU A 131 12.09 6.12 -1.10
CA GLU A 131 12.85 7.34 -0.78
C GLU A 131 12.21 8.11 0.39
N PHE A 132 10.91 7.95 0.60
CA PHE A 132 10.21 8.56 1.73
C PHE A 132 10.30 7.65 2.97
N PRO A 133 10.80 8.18 4.12
CA PRO A 133 10.97 7.36 5.32
C PRO A 133 9.64 6.92 5.96
N ASN A 134 8.53 7.50 5.55
CA ASN A 134 7.22 7.36 6.16
C ASN A 134 6.13 6.83 5.21
N VAL A 135 6.52 6.13 4.12
CA VAL A 135 5.59 5.58 3.13
C VAL A 135 5.66 4.06 3.09
N LEU A 136 4.49 3.43 3.05
CA LEU A 136 4.27 2.02 2.72
C LEU A 136 3.37 1.94 1.49
N LEU A 137 3.81 1.22 0.44
CA LEU A 137 2.96 0.85 -0.68
C LEU A 137 2.50 -0.60 -0.55
N LEU A 138 1.20 -0.83 -0.69
CA LEU A 138 0.62 -2.16 -0.75
C LEU A 138 0.33 -2.53 -2.21
N HIS A 139 0.66 -3.76 -2.56
CA HIS A 139 0.51 -4.30 -3.90
C HIS A 139 -0.27 -5.63 -3.89
N SER A 140 -1.15 -5.83 -4.87
CA SER A 140 -1.94 -7.05 -5.01
C SER A 140 -1.65 -7.77 -6.32
N MET A 141 -0.97 -8.89 -6.26
CA MET A 141 -0.78 -9.74 -7.44
C MET A 141 -2.09 -10.43 -7.85
N THR A 142 -3.04 -10.59 -6.93
CA THR A 142 -4.33 -11.24 -7.21
C THR A 142 -5.19 -10.45 -8.20
N LYS A 143 -5.03 -9.12 -8.24
CA LYS A 143 -5.75 -8.23 -9.17
C LYS A 143 -5.08 -8.23 -10.53
N ARG A 144 -3.78 -7.95 -10.57
CA ARG A 144 -2.99 -7.92 -11.81
C ARG A 144 -3.16 -9.18 -12.65
N TYR A 145 -3.02 -10.34 -12.01
CA TYR A 145 -2.98 -11.63 -12.71
C TYR A 145 -4.29 -12.43 -12.66
N ALA A 146 -5.38 -11.83 -12.15
CA ALA A 146 -6.68 -12.48 -12.01
C ALA A 146 -6.62 -13.84 -11.26
N VAL A 147 -5.80 -13.93 -10.23
CA VAL A 147 -5.56 -15.16 -9.44
C VAL A 147 -5.98 -15.00 -7.96
N PRO A 148 -7.26 -14.67 -7.69
CA PRO A 148 -7.68 -14.33 -6.33
C PRO A 148 -7.50 -15.48 -5.32
N GLY A 149 -7.58 -16.74 -5.78
CA GLY A 149 -7.43 -17.92 -4.93
C GLY A 149 -6.01 -18.17 -4.41
N LEU A 150 -4.97 -17.65 -5.08
CA LEU A 150 -3.58 -17.84 -4.66
C LEU A 150 -3.20 -17.01 -3.43
N ARG A 151 -3.90 -15.92 -3.15
CA ARG A 151 -3.64 -15.05 -2.01
C ARG A 151 -2.20 -14.54 -1.97
N LEU A 152 -1.81 -13.74 -2.95
CA LEU A 152 -0.45 -13.20 -3.05
C LEU A 152 -0.46 -11.67 -3.17
N GLY A 153 0.28 -11.01 -2.31
CA GLY A 153 0.52 -9.58 -2.28
C GLY A 153 1.86 -9.26 -1.65
N TYR A 154 2.20 -8.00 -1.60
CA TYR A 154 3.42 -7.55 -0.93
C TYR A 154 3.34 -6.08 -0.54
N VAL A 155 4.21 -5.67 0.37
CA VAL A 155 4.39 -4.30 0.81
C VAL A 155 5.81 -3.87 0.44
N THR A 156 5.94 -2.64 -0.07
CA THR A 156 7.24 -1.98 -0.27
C THR A 156 7.32 -0.69 0.52
N GLY A 157 8.52 -0.24 0.83
CA GLY A 157 8.76 1.00 1.58
C GLY A 157 10.14 1.03 2.22
N ALA A 158 10.38 2.01 3.07
CA ALA A 158 11.67 2.15 3.74
C ALA A 158 12.00 0.93 4.62
N PRO A 159 13.26 0.43 4.63
CA PRO A 159 13.64 -0.80 5.34
C PRO A 159 13.24 -0.85 6.81
N HIS A 160 13.31 0.27 7.53
CA HIS A 160 12.92 0.34 8.94
C HIS A 160 11.41 0.10 9.18
N LEU A 161 10.55 0.57 8.27
CA LEU A 161 9.11 0.30 8.33
C LEU A 161 8.83 -1.18 8.04
N LEU A 162 9.49 -1.75 7.02
CA LEU A 162 9.33 -3.16 6.67
C LEU A 162 9.89 -4.09 7.77
N HIS A 163 10.93 -3.68 8.47
CA HIS A 163 11.43 -4.41 9.65
C HIS A 163 10.35 -4.51 10.72
N ARG A 164 9.67 -3.40 11.05
CA ARG A 164 8.56 -3.39 12.00
C ARG A 164 7.42 -4.32 11.57
N LEU A 165 7.06 -4.33 10.29
CA LEU A 165 6.04 -5.25 9.76
C LEU A 165 6.47 -6.71 9.96
N ARG A 166 7.70 -7.07 9.58
CA ARG A 166 8.21 -8.44 9.71
C ARG A 166 8.23 -8.96 11.14
N THR A 167 8.50 -8.09 12.12
CA THR A 167 8.48 -8.46 13.56
C THR A 167 7.09 -8.91 14.02
N ASN A 168 6.02 -8.39 13.40
CA ASN A 168 4.65 -8.73 13.75
C ASN A 168 4.01 -9.77 12.82
N ARG A 169 4.70 -10.16 11.73
CA ARG A 169 4.16 -11.09 10.74
C ARG A 169 4.11 -12.52 11.27
N MET A 170 3.02 -13.22 10.98
CA MET A 170 2.90 -14.65 11.25
C MET A 170 3.93 -15.43 10.42
N PRO A 171 4.64 -16.41 11.02
CA PRO A 171 5.51 -17.33 10.27
C PRO A 171 4.70 -18.10 9.21
N TRP A 172 5.33 -18.35 8.05
CA TRP A 172 4.75 -19.16 6.96
C TRP A 172 3.37 -18.72 6.49
N SER A 173 3.06 -17.41 6.56
CA SER A 173 1.75 -16.88 6.16
C SER A 173 1.44 -17.08 4.67
N VAL A 174 2.46 -17.15 3.81
CA VAL A 174 2.31 -17.36 2.37
C VAL A 174 2.48 -18.83 2.03
N ASN A 175 1.48 -19.43 1.36
CA ASN A 175 1.51 -20.82 0.97
C ASN A 175 2.47 -21.09 -0.21
N GLN A 176 2.97 -22.32 -0.33
CA GLN A 176 3.97 -22.69 -1.34
C GLN A 176 3.46 -22.53 -2.78
N LEU A 177 2.18 -22.83 -3.04
CA LEU A 177 1.60 -22.68 -4.38
C LEU A 177 1.61 -21.20 -4.81
N ALA A 178 1.31 -20.28 -3.88
CA ALA A 178 1.39 -18.85 -4.15
C ALA A 178 2.83 -18.40 -4.43
N ILE A 179 3.82 -18.97 -3.74
CA ILE A 179 5.24 -18.65 -3.97
C ILE A 179 5.65 -19.09 -5.37
N GLU A 180 5.39 -20.34 -5.75
CA GLU A 180 5.75 -20.88 -7.06
C GLU A 180 5.03 -20.14 -8.20
N ALA A 181 3.72 -19.95 -8.06
CA ALA A 181 2.96 -19.17 -9.04
C ALA A 181 3.45 -17.73 -9.14
N GLY A 182 3.77 -17.09 -8.02
CA GLY A 182 4.31 -15.74 -8.00
C GLY A 182 5.66 -15.62 -8.70
N LEU A 183 6.55 -16.57 -8.50
CA LEU A 183 7.84 -16.62 -9.19
C LEU A 183 7.63 -16.80 -10.71
N HIS A 184 6.79 -17.75 -11.12
CA HIS A 184 6.45 -17.98 -12.52
C HIS A 184 5.87 -16.72 -13.18
N LEU A 185 4.89 -16.07 -12.55
CA LEU A 185 4.27 -14.85 -13.06
C LEU A 185 5.26 -13.69 -13.22
N LEU A 186 6.21 -13.56 -12.28
CA LEU A 186 7.23 -12.51 -12.35
C LEU A 186 8.32 -12.77 -13.41
N GLU A 187 8.60 -14.05 -13.70
CA GLU A 187 9.56 -14.46 -14.74
C GLU A 187 8.99 -14.37 -16.14
N HIS A 188 7.69 -14.66 -16.30
CA HIS A 188 6.97 -14.66 -17.57
C HIS A 188 6.04 -13.45 -17.69
N ASP A 189 6.52 -12.29 -17.22
CA ASP A 189 5.71 -11.07 -17.14
C ASP A 189 5.06 -10.75 -18.52
N VAL A 190 3.77 -11.00 -18.58
CA VAL A 190 2.98 -10.66 -19.75
C VAL A 190 2.80 -9.15 -19.77
N PRO A 191 3.01 -8.47 -20.91
CA PRO A 191 2.62 -7.07 -21.06
C PRO A 191 1.16 -6.90 -20.62
N ASP A 192 0.87 -5.80 -20.03
CA ASP A 192 -0.37 -5.45 -19.34
C ASP A 192 -1.61 -6.18 -19.88
N PRO A 193 -2.25 -7.08 -19.12
CA PRO A 193 -3.34 -7.91 -19.62
C PRO A 193 -4.64 -7.10 -19.87
N LEU A 194 -4.66 -5.83 -19.49
CA LEU A 194 -5.81 -4.95 -19.61
C LEU A 194 -5.47 -3.82 -20.57
N ASP A 195 -6.16 -3.80 -21.69
CA ASP A 195 -6.18 -2.63 -22.57
C ASP A 195 -7.07 -1.55 -21.93
N VAL A 196 -6.47 -0.75 -21.05
CA VAL A 196 -7.16 0.38 -20.40
C VAL A 196 -7.33 1.58 -21.33
N ALA A 197 -6.86 1.50 -22.58
CA ALA A 197 -6.99 2.54 -23.60
C ALA A 197 -8.19 2.35 -24.51
N SER A 198 -8.87 1.19 -24.48
CA SER A 198 -10.05 0.88 -25.29
C SER A 198 -11.36 1.32 -24.65
#